data_31c85308f7f124dea2c050ad6a4c8365
#
_entry.id   31c85308f7f124dea2c050ad6a4c8365
#
_cell.length_a   1.000
_cell.length_b   1.000
_cell.length_c   1.000
_cell.angle_alpha   90.00
_cell.angle_beta   90.00
_cell.angle_gamma   90.00
#
_symmetry.space_group_name_H-M   'P 1'
#
loop_
_entity.id
_entity.type
_entity.pdbx_description
1 polymer ?
#
loop_
_entity_poly.entity_id
_entity_poly.type
_entity_poly.pdbx_seq_one_letter_code
_entity_poly.pdbx_strand_id
1 'polypeptide(L)'
;MEGTGDRKKTLETLIELAGGTSTSDCWDDERAESLLRSQSTAAEVRGLGMSEPMIDRIFGSGESGSSEPAGRIDPATAGRSQLPATSPSIDRFTVRVEARFESAHYLREYRGISEPLHGHSYKVEAELAAEGGGIDGDAIAVDFVSARRKLEALAKTLDYGCINDIAPFDRINPSAENIAEWFHSQLSNAVASERAVVRAVTIWEGPVNSVTFRG
;
A
#
# COMPACT_ATOMS: atom_id res chain seq x y z
N MET A 1 17.97 -33.51 19.50
CA MET A 1 17.06 -33.31 18.37
C MET A 1 15.84 -32.52 18.84
N GLU A 2 16.09 -31.33 19.40
CA GLU A 2 15.05 -30.39 19.86
C GLU A 2 15.37 -29.07 19.20
N GLY A 3 14.72 -28.74 18.12
CA GLY A 3 14.95 -27.43 17.49
C GLY A 3 14.19 -27.14 16.20
N THR A 4 13.73 -28.15 15.49
CA THR A 4 13.05 -27.92 14.20
C THR A 4 11.58 -27.55 14.34
N GLY A 5 10.88 -28.03 15.37
CA GLY A 5 9.47 -27.75 15.62
C GLY A 5 9.22 -26.33 16.12
N ASP A 6 10.12 -25.83 16.96
CA ASP A 6 10.00 -24.49 17.55
C ASP A 6 10.31 -23.39 16.53
N ARG A 7 11.27 -23.66 15.66
CA ARG A 7 11.68 -22.77 14.57
C ARG A 7 10.58 -22.57 13.52
N LYS A 8 9.93 -23.66 13.10
CA LYS A 8 8.84 -23.60 12.13
C LYS A 8 7.66 -22.80 12.69
N LYS A 9 7.31 -23.03 13.96
CA LYS A 9 6.22 -22.32 14.63
C LYS A 9 6.50 -20.82 14.81
N THR A 10 7.76 -20.43 15.07
CA THR A 10 8.17 -19.03 15.18
C THR A 10 8.08 -18.33 13.84
N LEU A 11 8.54 -18.95 12.75
CA LEU A 11 8.44 -18.42 11.39
C LEU A 11 6.98 -18.30 10.93
N GLU A 12 6.14 -19.29 11.19
CA GLU A 12 4.72 -19.25 10.88
C GLU A 12 4.03 -18.09 11.62
N THR A 13 4.31 -17.91 12.91
CA THR A 13 3.77 -16.80 13.71
C THR A 13 4.21 -15.43 13.18
N LEU A 14 5.47 -15.30 12.77
CA LEU A 14 5.99 -14.04 12.21
C LEU A 14 5.43 -13.74 10.82
N ILE A 15 5.20 -14.76 10.01
CA ILE A 15 4.53 -14.62 8.71
C ILE A 15 3.07 -14.19 8.90
N GLU A 16 2.37 -14.74 9.90
CA GLU A 16 1.00 -14.33 10.24
C GLU A 16 0.95 -12.89 10.76
N LEU A 17 1.89 -12.49 11.61
CA LEU A 17 2.00 -11.11 12.11
C LEU A 17 2.37 -10.11 11.00
N ALA A 18 3.13 -10.54 10.01
CA ALA A 18 3.42 -9.76 8.80
C ALA A 18 2.25 -9.75 7.78
N GLY A 19 1.10 -10.36 8.14
CA GLY A 19 -0.09 -10.40 7.30
C GLY A 19 -0.06 -11.44 6.18
N GLY A 20 0.82 -12.44 6.26
CA GLY A 20 0.88 -13.60 5.39
C GLY A 20 -0.09 -14.70 5.82
N THR A 21 -0.73 -15.40 4.88
CA THR A 21 -1.47 -16.63 5.16
C THR A 21 -0.52 -17.81 5.07
N SER A 22 -0.30 -18.50 6.20
CA SER A 22 0.42 -19.76 6.24
C SER A 22 -0.44 -20.84 5.59
N THR A 23 -0.25 -21.08 4.29
CA THR A 23 -0.65 -22.33 3.66
C THR A 23 0.60 -23.19 3.55
N SER A 24 0.63 -24.26 4.31
CA SER A 24 1.79 -25.07 4.67
C SER A 24 2.56 -25.77 3.53
N ASP A 25 2.15 -25.65 2.28
CA ASP A 25 2.67 -26.47 1.19
C ASP A 25 3.54 -25.74 0.15
N CYS A 26 3.77 -24.42 0.31
CA CYS A 26 4.50 -23.61 -0.68
C CYS A 26 5.71 -22.83 -0.15
N TRP A 27 6.01 -22.89 1.14
CA TRP A 27 7.08 -22.07 1.75
C TRP A 27 8.24 -22.95 2.20
N ASP A 28 9.37 -22.87 1.52
CA ASP A 28 10.64 -23.29 2.05
C ASP A 28 11.22 -22.23 3.01
N ASP A 29 12.13 -22.67 3.90
CA ASP A 29 12.75 -21.79 4.89
C ASP A 29 13.45 -20.57 4.24
N GLU A 30 14.00 -20.74 3.05
CA GLU A 30 14.78 -19.71 2.34
C GLU A 30 13.87 -18.57 1.83
N ARG A 31 12.67 -18.91 1.37
CA ARG A 31 11.68 -17.94 0.89
C ARG A 31 11.04 -17.16 2.06
N ALA A 32 10.80 -17.82 3.19
CA ALA A 32 10.33 -17.17 4.41
C ALA A 32 11.38 -16.21 4.99
N GLU A 33 12.65 -16.62 5.03
CA GLU A 33 13.76 -15.76 5.46
C GLU A 33 13.96 -14.55 4.53
N SER A 34 13.80 -14.76 3.22
CA SER A 34 13.86 -13.67 2.23
C SER A 34 12.75 -12.66 2.42
N LEU A 35 11.52 -13.13 2.68
CA LEU A 35 10.36 -12.24 2.94
C LEU A 35 10.56 -11.42 4.22
N LEU A 36 11.02 -12.05 5.31
CA LEU A 36 11.32 -11.34 6.55
C LEU A 36 12.40 -10.27 6.35
N ARG A 37 13.44 -10.60 5.58
CA ARG A 37 14.53 -9.65 5.24
C ARG A 37 14.04 -8.44 4.43
N SER A 38 13.05 -8.63 3.58
CA SER A 38 12.51 -7.58 2.71
C SER A 38 11.48 -6.68 3.41
N GLN A 39 10.78 -7.17 4.43
CA GLN A 39 9.64 -6.50 5.05
C GLN A 39 9.84 -6.10 6.51
N SER A 40 10.95 -6.49 7.13
CA SER A 40 11.22 -6.22 8.55
C SER A 40 12.67 -5.83 8.76
N THR A 41 12.93 -5.14 9.86
CA THR A 41 14.30 -4.85 10.33
C THR A 41 14.70 -5.83 11.43
N ALA A 42 16.02 -6.02 11.61
CA ALA A 42 16.55 -6.84 12.71
C ALA A 42 16.03 -6.40 14.10
N ALA A 43 15.78 -5.09 14.28
CA ALA A 43 15.24 -4.54 15.52
C ALA A 43 13.79 -4.93 15.77
N GLU A 44 12.96 -4.92 14.72
CA GLU A 44 11.54 -5.31 14.81
C GLU A 44 11.39 -6.79 15.13
N VAL A 45 12.10 -7.66 14.44
CA VAL A 45 12.03 -9.11 14.70
C VAL A 45 12.63 -9.49 16.05
N ARG A 46 13.61 -8.75 16.57
CA ARG A 46 14.11 -8.87 17.94
C ARG A 46 13.04 -8.52 18.96
N GLY A 47 12.28 -7.45 18.72
CA GLY A 47 11.15 -7.03 19.55
C GLY A 47 10.01 -8.05 19.60
N LEU A 48 9.88 -8.90 18.58
CA LEU A 48 8.91 -9.99 18.51
C LEU A 48 9.42 -11.31 19.12
N GLY A 49 10.63 -11.31 19.71
CA GLY A 49 11.18 -12.45 20.43
C GLY A 49 11.99 -13.43 19.59
N MET A 50 12.40 -13.06 18.37
CA MET A 50 13.30 -13.87 17.56
C MET A 50 14.68 -13.98 18.22
N SER A 51 15.29 -15.16 18.21
CA SER A 51 16.60 -15.40 18.82
C SER A 51 17.74 -14.75 18.00
N GLU A 52 18.78 -14.22 18.69
CA GLU A 52 19.92 -13.60 18.04
C GLU A 52 20.58 -14.44 16.95
N PRO A 53 20.81 -15.78 17.12
CA PRO A 53 21.36 -16.60 16.05
C PRO A 53 20.50 -16.64 14.78
N MET A 54 19.20 -16.45 14.91
CA MET A 54 18.28 -16.44 13.79
C MET A 54 18.25 -15.07 13.11
N ILE A 55 18.35 -13.99 13.90
CA ILE A 55 18.48 -12.61 13.42
C ILE A 55 19.78 -12.47 12.61
N ASP A 56 20.90 -12.95 13.15
CA ASP A 56 22.21 -12.90 12.48
C ASP A 56 22.21 -13.69 11.15
N ARG A 57 21.48 -14.79 11.10
CA ARG A 57 21.32 -15.58 9.87
C ARG A 57 20.51 -14.87 8.81
N ILE A 58 19.42 -14.21 9.20
CA ILE A 58 18.49 -13.55 8.27
C ILE A 58 19.05 -12.21 7.81
N PHE A 59 19.60 -11.41 8.72
CA PHE A 59 20.01 -10.02 8.44
C PHE A 59 21.53 -9.83 8.31
N GLY A 60 22.31 -10.88 8.60
CA GLY A 60 23.78 -10.84 8.68
C GLY A 60 24.26 -10.30 10.02
N SER A 61 25.36 -10.85 10.53
CA SER A 61 26.08 -10.30 11.69
C SER A 61 26.63 -8.94 11.33
N GLY A 62 26.02 -7.88 11.88
CA GLY A 62 26.50 -6.52 11.72
C GLY A 62 27.85 -6.32 12.37
N GLU A 63 28.92 -6.47 11.64
CA GLU A 63 30.22 -5.94 12.07
C GLU A 63 30.18 -4.42 12.04
N SER A 64 30.27 -3.83 13.22
CA SER A 64 30.54 -2.41 13.41
C SER A 64 31.94 -2.09 12.89
N GLY A 65 32.03 -1.73 11.63
CA GLY A 65 33.25 -1.22 11.00
C GLY A 65 33.26 0.29 11.01
N SER A 66 33.94 0.87 11.99
CA SER A 66 34.37 2.26 11.96
C SER A 66 35.43 2.41 10.90
N SER A 67 35.26 3.26 9.91
CA SER A 67 36.37 3.83 9.15
C SER A 67 36.10 5.29 8.82
N GLU A 68 36.98 6.10 9.36
CA GLU A 68 37.11 7.52 9.14
C GLU A 68 37.56 7.91 7.72
N PRO A 69 37.58 9.21 7.42
CA PRO A 69 37.35 9.75 6.09
C PRO A 69 38.65 10.04 5.35
N ALA A 70 38.67 9.86 4.08
CA ALA A 70 39.74 10.41 3.24
C ALA A 70 39.18 11.08 1.99
N GLY A 71 39.56 12.34 1.79
CA GLY A 71 39.57 12.94 0.46
C GLY A 71 38.71 14.18 0.29
N ARG A 72 39.32 15.30 0.74
CA ARG A 72 39.00 16.67 0.32
C ARG A 72 39.14 16.79 -1.18
N ILE A 73 38.07 17.20 -1.88
CA ILE A 73 38.15 17.70 -3.25
C ILE A 73 37.53 19.10 -3.29
N ASP A 74 38.34 20.05 -3.79
CA ASP A 74 38.07 21.48 -3.87
C ASP A 74 36.82 21.83 -4.72
N PRO A 75 36.11 22.90 -4.37
CA PRO A 75 34.96 23.37 -5.16
C PRO A 75 35.45 24.44 -6.14
N ALA A 76 35.67 24.09 -7.37
CA ALA A 76 35.69 25.09 -8.43
C ALA A 76 35.17 24.48 -9.76
N THR A 77 34.25 25.21 -10.33
CA THR A 77 33.78 25.15 -11.72
C THR A 77 32.58 24.24 -12.00
N ALA A 78 31.49 24.84 -12.19
CA ALA A 78 30.69 24.83 -13.39
C ALA A 78 29.24 25.18 -13.08
N GLY A 79 28.80 26.26 -13.68
CA GLY A 79 27.42 26.65 -13.73
C GLY A 79 26.55 25.50 -14.17
N ARG A 80 25.74 24.97 -13.25
CA ARG A 80 24.61 24.13 -13.60
C ARG A 80 23.48 25.05 -14.01
N SER A 81 23.35 25.22 -15.30
CA SER A 81 22.09 25.55 -15.91
C SER A 81 20.99 24.64 -15.30
N GLN A 82 20.15 25.22 -14.47
CA GLN A 82 18.93 24.54 -14.02
C GLN A 82 18.05 24.36 -15.24
N LEU A 83 18.09 23.17 -15.79
CA LEU A 83 17.01 22.71 -16.69
C LEU A 83 15.72 22.69 -15.86
N PRO A 84 14.62 23.27 -16.37
CA PRO A 84 13.35 23.18 -15.68
C PRO A 84 12.98 21.71 -15.47
N ALA A 85 12.66 21.40 -14.23
CA ALA A 85 12.24 20.09 -13.83
C ALA A 85 10.99 19.63 -14.59
N THR A 86 11.04 18.36 -14.95
CA THR A 86 9.92 17.47 -15.16
C THR A 86 9.08 17.66 -16.41
N SER A 87 9.54 17.04 -17.50
CA SER A 87 8.57 16.33 -18.33
C SER A 87 7.78 15.37 -17.44
N PRO A 88 6.45 15.27 -17.57
CA PRO A 88 5.69 14.29 -16.81
C PRO A 88 6.30 12.91 -17.07
N SER A 89 6.73 12.23 -16.02
CA SER A 89 7.25 10.88 -16.13
C SER A 89 6.11 10.01 -16.67
N ILE A 90 6.28 9.51 -17.88
CA ILE A 90 5.32 8.58 -18.47
C ILE A 90 5.40 7.30 -17.63
N ASP A 91 4.32 6.95 -16.94
CA ASP A 91 4.22 5.69 -16.22
C ASP A 91 4.33 4.56 -17.23
N ARG A 92 5.42 3.80 -17.15
CA ARG A 92 5.64 2.65 -18.05
C ARG A 92 4.72 1.48 -17.70
N PHE A 93 4.32 1.39 -16.44
CA PHE A 93 3.45 0.35 -15.91
C PHE A 93 2.35 1.00 -15.06
N THR A 94 1.12 0.58 -15.31
CA THR A 94 -0.03 0.89 -14.46
C THR A 94 -0.53 -0.40 -13.84
N VAL A 95 -0.51 -0.44 -12.53
CA VAL A 95 -1.08 -1.54 -11.75
C VAL A 95 -2.51 -1.18 -11.37
N ARG A 96 -3.45 -2.10 -11.56
CA ARG A 96 -4.85 -1.94 -11.14
C ARG A 96 -5.20 -2.95 -10.08
N VAL A 97 -5.85 -2.46 -9.03
CA VAL A 97 -6.42 -3.26 -7.96
C VAL A 97 -7.87 -2.87 -7.74
N GLU A 98 -8.70 -3.82 -7.36
CA GLU A 98 -10.12 -3.56 -7.11
C GLU A 98 -10.56 -4.10 -5.75
N ALA A 99 -11.59 -3.45 -5.18
CA ALA A 99 -12.34 -3.91 -4.03
C ALA A 99 -13.83 -3.67 -4.24
N ARG A 100 -14.67 -4.26 -3.39
CA ARG A 100 -16.13 -4.13 -3.45
C ARG A 100 -16.68 -3.88 -2.06
N PHE A 101 -17.80 -3.17 -1.99
CA PHE A 101 -18.56 -2.97 -0.76
C PHE A 101 -20.02 -2.70 -1.07
N GLU A 102 -20.90 -3.04 -0.14
CA GLU A 102 -22.32 -2.81 -0.19
C GLU A 102 -22.67 -1.70 0.78
N SER A 103 -23.28 -0.63 0.32
CA SER A 103 -23.61 0.47 1.21
C SER A 103 -24.83 1.26 0.77
N ALA A 104 -25.48 1.88 1.75
CA ALA A 104 -26.56 2.82 1.52
C ALA A 104 -26.05 4.26 1.57
N HIS A 105 -26.69 5.13 0.81
CA HIS A 105 -26.43 6.57 0.84
C HIS A 105 -27.64 7.38 0.36
N TYR A 106 -27.53 8.70 0.47
CA TYR A 106 -28.42 9.67 -0.15
C TYR A 106 -27.71 11.01 -0.36
N LEU A 107 -28.11 11.75 -1.39
CA LEU A 107 -27.63 13.10 -1.62
C LEU A 107 -28.56 14.10 -0.91
N ARG A 108 -27.97 14.96 -0.10
CA ARG A 108 -28.69 16.05 0.58
C ARG A 108 -28.89 17.21 -0.40
N GLU A 109 -30.11 17.74 -0.46
CA GLU A 109 -30.43 18.92 -1.25
C GLU A 109 -30.06 18.83 -2.74
N TYR A 110 -30.05 17.61 -3.29
CA TYR A 110 -29.81 17.42 -4.71
C TYR A 110 -30.96 18.06 -5.52
N ARG A 111 -30.64 19.10 -6.28
CA ARG A 111 -31.64 19.93 -7.02
C ARG A 111 -32.76 20.47 -6.12
N GLY A 112 -32.46 20.76 -4.85
CA GLY A 112 -33.41 21.31 -3.88
C GLY A 112 -34.26 20.26 -3.15
N ILE A 113 -34.02 18.98 -3.37
CA ILE A 113 -34.70 17.85 -2.71
C ILE A 113 -33.66 16.81 -2.28
N SER A 114 -33.76 16.33 -1.05
CA SER A 114 -32.92 15.22 -0.63
C SER A 114 -33.45 13.91 -1.25
N GLU A 115 -32.53 13.10 -1.74
CA GLU A 115 -32.88 11.77 -2.26
C GLU A 115 -33.40 10.86 -1.15
N PRO A 116 -34.27 9.89 -1.45
CA PRO A 116 -34.52 8.78 -0.55
C PRO A 116 -33.26 7.98 -0.28
N LEU A 117 -33.11 7.48 0.94
CA LEU A 117 -32.05 6.52 1.28
C LEU A 117 -32.18 5.31 0.38
N HIS A 118 -31.09 4.93 -0.30
CA HIS A 118 -31.02 3.77 -1.18
C HIS A 118 -29.64 3.13 -1.12
N GLY A 119 -29.49 1.94 -1.67
CA GLY A 119 -28.24 1.18 -1.60
C GLY A 119 -27.73 0.75 -2.95
N HIS A 120 -26.41 0.58 -3.01
CA HIS A 120 -25.71 0.09 -4.20
C HIS A 120 -24.66 -0.95 -3.84
N SER A 121 -24.39 -1.83 -4.81
CA SER A 121 -23.19 -2.63 -4.88
C SER A 121 -22.10 -1.77 -5.53
N TYR A 122 -21.16 -1.32 -4.74
CA TYR A 122 -20.05 -0.51 -5.22
C TYR A 122 -18.87 -1.38 -5.63
N LYS A 123 -18.17 -0.96 -6.70
CA LYS A 123 -16.81 -1.41 -7.01
C LYS A 123 -15.90 -0.19 -6.99
N VAL A 124 -14.77 -0.29 -6.32
CA VAL A 124 -13.69 0.66 -6.37
C VAL A 124 -12.50 0.04 -7.10
N GLU A 125 -11.95 0.75 -8.08
CA GLU A 125 -10.75 0.38 -8.82
C GLU A 125 -9.72 1.49 -8.67
N ALA A 126 -8.51 1.15 -8.25
CA ALA A 126 -7.40 2.09 -8.14
C ALA A 126 -6.31 1.77 -9.17
N GLU A 127 -5.85 2.82 -9.86
CA GLU A 127 -4.68 2.80 -10.74
C GLU A 127 -3.46 3.32 -9.98
N LEU A 128 -2.41 2.52 -9.89
CA LEU A 128 -1.16 2.88 -9.24
C LEU A 128 0.01 2.76 -10.23
N ALA A 129 1.02 3.56 -9.99
CA ALA A 129 2.29 3.49 -10.71
C ALA A 129 3.46 3.52 -9.73
N ALA A 130 4.61 3.02 -10.14
CA ALA A 130 5.83 3.17 -9.35
C ALA A 130 6.30 4.63 -9.36
N GLU A 131 6.75 5.13 -8.23
CA GLU A 131 7.47 6.39 -8.17
C GLU A 131 8.71 6.33 -9.08
N GLY A 132 8.81 7.27 -10.03
CA GLY A 132 9.84 7.24 -11.08
C GLY A 132 9.55 6.31 -12.25
N GLY A 133 8.39 5.63 -12.30
CA GLY A 133 7.86 4.93 -13.48
C GLY A 133 8.56 3.61 -13.85
N GLY A 134 9.49 3.11 -13.02
CA GLY A 134 10.26 1.90 -13.27
C GLY A 134 9.76 0.65 -12.54
N ILE A 135 10.59 -0.38 -12.57
CA ILE A 135 10.47 -1.59 -11.75
C ILE A 135 11.62 -1.63 -10.75
N ASP A 136 11.44 -2.35 -9.64
CA ASP A 136 12.46 -2.55 -8.61
C ASP A 136 13.41 -3.72 -8.92
N GLY A 137 14.19 -4.13 -7.92
CA GLY A 137 15.13 -5.27 -8.04
C GLY A 137 14.46 -6.62 -8.25
N ASP A 138 13.18 -6.74 -7.88
CA ASP A 138 12.36 -7.95 -8.06
C ASP A 138 11.54 -7.91 -9.35
N ALA A 139 11.80 -6.92 -10.21
CA ALA A 139 11.09 -6.65 -11.46
C ALA A 139 9.59 -6.28 -11.25
N ILE A 140 9.26 -5.67 -10.11
CA ILE A 140 7.91 -5.26 -9.73
C ILE A 140 7.81 -3.73 -9.76
N ALA A 141 6.76 -3.20 -10.39
CA ALA A 141 6.46 -1.77 -10.38
C ALA A 141 5.78 -1.35 -9.06
N VAL A 142 4.73 -2.06 -8.68
CA VAL A 142 3.96 -1.86 -7.44
C VAL A 142 3.53 -3.23 -6.93
N ASP A 143 3.71 -3.48 -5.64
CA ASP A 143 3.14 -4.68 -5.00
C ASP A 143 1.61 -4.58 -4.95
N PHE A 144 0.96 -5.23 -5.93
CA PHE A 144 -0.49 -5.22 -6.03
C PHE A 144 -1.19 -6.02 -4.90
N VAL A 145 -0.48 -6.90 -4.20
CA VAL A 145 -1.06 -7.62 -3.04
C VAL A 145 -1.19 -6.66 -1.87
N SER A 146 -0.13 -5.88 -1.57
CA SER A 146 -0.16 -4.84 -0.56
C SER A 146 -1.19 -3.76 -0.90
N ALA A 147 -1.15 -3.23 -2.13
CA ALA A 147 -2.07 -2.19 -2.58
C ALA A 147 -3.55 -2.64 -2.50
N ARG A 148 -3.86 -3.88 -2.92
CA ARG A 148 -5.20 -4.44 -2.84
C ARG A 148 -5.70 -4.57 -1.40
N ARG A 149 -4.87 -5.11 -0.49
CA ARG A 149 -5.24 -5.23 0.93
C ARG A 149 -5.59 -3.87 1.55
N LYS A 150 -4.84 -2.83 1.22
CA LYS A 150 -5.12 -1.47 1.69
C LYS A 150 -6.42 -0.93 1.12
N LEU A 151 -6.68 -1.16 -0.15
CA LEU A 151 -7.94 -0.77 -0.79
C LEU A 151 -9.14 -1.52 -0.18
N GLU A 152 -9.02 -2.83 0.03
CA GLU A 152 -10.05 -3.65 0.70
C GLU A 152 -10.32 -3.19 2.13
N ALA A 153 -9.27 -2.82 2.88
CA ALA A 153 -9.42 -2.28 4.23
C ALA A 153 -10.19 -0.95 4.24
N LEU A 154 -9.94 -0.06 3.27
CA LEU A 154 -10.69 1.18 3.11
C LEU A 154 -12.15 0.90 2.70
N ALA A 155 -12.38 0.02 1.73
CA ALA A 155 -13.72 -0.38 1.31
C ALA A 155 -14.56 -0.93 2.48
N LYS A 156 -13.93 -1.73 3.34
CA LYS A 156 -14.58 -2.28 4.52
C LYS A 156 -15.07 -1.22 5.51
N THR A 157 -14.49 -0.03 5.54
CA THR A 157 -14.98 1.05 6.42
C THR A 157 -16.33 1.61 5.99
N LEU A 158 -16.69 1.43 4.71
CA LEU A 158 -17.97 1.87 4.16
C LEU A 158 -18.97 0.72 4.00
N ASP A 159 -18.56 -0.53 4.24
CA ASP A 159 -19.32 -1.72 3.95
C ASP A 159 -20.47 -1.95 4.94
N TYR A 160 -21.62 -2.36 4.44
CA TYR A 160 -22.85 -2.68 5.21
C TYR A 160 -23.33 -1.56 6.15
N GLY A 161 -23.14 -0.28 5.74
CA GLY A 161 -23.54 0.90 6.50
C GLY A 161 -24.26 1.94 5.68
N CYS A 162 -24.46 3.11 6.28
CA CYS A 162 -24.87 4.31 5.60
C CYS A 162 -23.66 5.24 5.46
N ILE A 163 -23.23 5.52 4.23
CA ILE A 163 -22.06 6.36 3.98
C ILE A 163 -22.22 7.75 4.60
N ASN A 164 -23.46 8.28 4.63
CA ASN A 164 -23.75 9.59 5.22
C ASN A 164 -23.46 9.69 6.72
N ASP A 165 -23.28 8.58 7.42
CA ASP A 165 -22.98 8.55 8.86
C ASP A 165 -21.47 8.51 9.14
N ILE A 166 -20.65 8.43 8.09
CA ILE A 166 -19.19 8.25 8.18
C ILE A 166 -18.50 9.54 7.74
N ALA A 167 -17.57 10.06 8.55
CA ALA A 167 -16.79 11.23 8.15
C ALA A 167 -15.90 10.94 6.93
N PRO A 168 -15.78 11.85 5.96
CA PRO A 168 -16.31 13.22 5.94
C PRO A 168 -17.75 13.33 5.39
N PHE A 169 -18.38 12.22 5.00
CA PHE A 169 -19.69 12.17 4.33
C PHE A 169 -20.87 12.54 5.25
N ASP A 170 -20.62 12.61 6.55
CA ASP A 170 -21.54 13.21 7.52
C ASP A 170 -21.79 14.70 7.25
N ARG A 171 -20.87 15.36 6.52
CA ARG A 171 -20.91 16.80 6.21
C ARG A 171 -20.99 17.10 4.72
N ILE A 172 -20.39 16.27 3.87
CA ILE A 172 -20.42 16.40 2.42
C ILE A 172 -21.31 15.32 1.82
N ASN A 173 -21.85 15.54 0.63
CA ASN A 173 -22.63 14.51 -0.06
C ASN A 173 -21.76 13.33 -0.46
N PRO A 174 -22.17 12.09 -0.18
CA PRO A 174 -21.51 10.89 -0.64
C PRO A 174 -21.84 10.61 -2.12
N SER A 175 -21.55 11.57 -3.00
CA SER A 175 -21.62 11.34 -4.44
C SER A 175 -20.46 10.46 -4.90
N ALA A 176 -20.58 9.81 -6.04
CA ALA A 176 -19.53 8.97 -6.59
C ALA A 176 -18.21 9.75 -6.77
N GLU A 177 -18.28 11.06 -7.07
CA GLU A 177 -17.13 11.95 -7.17
C GLU A 177 -16.42 12.11 -5.82
N ASN A 178 -17.16 12.47 -4.76
CA ASN A 178 -16.59 12.66 -3.43
C ASN A 178 -16.07 11.34 -2.84
N ILE A 179 -16.73 10.21 -3.14
CA ILE A 179 -16.25 8.88 -2.73
C ILE A 179 -14.95 8.54 -3.47
N ALA A 180 -14.86 8.81 -4.78
CA ALA A 180 -13.63 8.56 -5.56
C ALA A 180 -12.45 9.39 -5.04
N GLU A 181 -12.65 10.68 -4.77
CA GLU A 181 -11.64 11.57 -4.20
C GLU A 181 -11.20 11.11 -2.81
N TRP A 182 -12.15 10.71 -1.96
CA TRP A 182 -11.86 10.18 -0.65
C TRP A 182 -10.99 8.91 -0.71
N PHE A 183 -11.36 7.93 -1.54
CA PHE A 183 -10.56 6.73 -1.73
C PHE A 183 -9.16 7.05 -2.26
N HIS A 184 -9.06 7.98 -3.21
CA HIS A 184 -7.76 8.42 -3.75
C HIS A 184 -6.87 8.99 -2.64
N SER A 185 -7.40 9.90 -1.82
CA SER A 185 -6.69 10.52 -0.71
C SER A 185 -6.26 9.48 0.34
N GLN A 186 -7.19 8.63 0.79
CA GLN A 186 -6.90 7.63 1.82
C GLN A 186 -5.90 6.58 1.34
N LEU A 187 -6.05 6.10 0.10
CA LEU A 187 -5.12 5.13 -0.47
C LEU A 187 -3.73 5.73 -0.69
N SER A 188 -3.64 6.98 -1.16
CA SER A 188 -2.37 7.71 -1.30
C SER A 188 -1.62 7.79 0.03
N ASN A 189 -2.33 8.10 1.12
CA ASN A 189 -1.74 8.10 2.47
C ASN A 189 -1.29 6.69 2.89
N ALA A 190 -2.10 5.67 2.59
CA ALA A 190 -1.80 4.30 2.98
C ALA A 190 -0.58 3.72 2.24
N VAL A 191 -0.30 4.14 1.01
CA VAL A 191 0.86 3.69 0.21
C VAL A 191 2.05 4.65 0.26
N ALA A 192 1.98 5.74 1.04
CA ALA A 192 3.00 6.80 1.06
C ALA A 192 4.41 6.31 1.45
N SER A 193 4.51 5.22 2.23
CA SER A 193 5.80 4.59 2.59
C SER A 193 6.32 3.60 1.54
N GLU A 194 5.53 3.31 0.52
CA GLU A 194 5.86 2.41 -0.59
C GLU A 194 6.28 3.24 -1.80
N ARG A 195 6.97 2.62 -2.75
CA ARG A 195 7.32 3.29 -4.01
C ARG A 195 6.11 3.34 -4.97
N ALA A 196 4.93 3.62 -4.44
CA ALA A 196 3.68 3.61 -5.17
C ALA A 196 3.00 4.98 -5.14
N VAL A 197 2.47 5.40 -6.29
CA VAL A 197 1.69 6.63 -6.45
C VAL A 197 0.32 6.24 -7.00
N VAL A 198 -0.74 6.69 -6.33
CA VAL A 198 -2.12 6.53 -6.83
C VAL A 198 -2.35 7.56 -7.93
N ARG A 199 -2.67 7.09 -9.13
CA ARG A 199 -2.92 7.94 -10.31
C ARG A 199 -4.38 8.24 -10.53
N ALA A 200 -5.23 7.27 -10.25
CA ALA A 200 -6.67 7.41 -10.40
C ALA A 200 -7.41 6.46 -9.49
N VAL A 201 -8.62 6.84 -9.12
CA VAL A 201 -9.60 5.96 -8.50
C VAL A 201 -10.91 6.06 -9.25
N THR A 202 -11.48 4.93 -9.61
CA THR A 202 -12.79 4.82 -10.25
C THR A 202 -13.76 4.16 -9.28
N ILE A 203 -14.88 4.82 -9.02
CA ILE A 203 -16.02 4.28 -8.28
C ILE A 203 -17.10 3.89 -9.28
N TRP A 204 -17.56 2.67 -9.16
CA TRP A 204 -18.73 2.15 -9.88
C TRP A 204 -19.92 2.08 -8.93
N GLU A 205 -20.98 2.74 -9.29
CA GLU A 205 -22.31 2.68 -8.66
C GLU A 205 -23.18 1.74 -9.45
N GLY A 206 -23.24 0.48 -9.00
CA GLY A 206 -23.82 -0.59 -9.81
C GLY A 206 -22.99 -0.94 -11.06
N PRO A 207 -23.56 -1.65 -12.04
CA PRO A 207 -22.78 -2.22 -13.14
C PRO A 207 -22.47 -1.27 -14.30
N VAL A 208 -23.12 -0.09 -14.36
CA VAL A 208 -23.14 0.73 -15.58
C VAL A 208 -22.67 2.18 -15.37
N ASN A 209 -22.70 2.68 -14.13
CA ASN A 209 -22.32 4.07 -13.84
C ASN A 209 -20.98 4.11 -13.11
N SER A 210 -20.10 4.97 -13.54
CA SER A 210 -18.82 5.17 -12.85
C SER A 210 -18.31 6.59 -12.95
N VAL A 211 -17.51 6.98 -11.97
CA VAL A 211 -16.76 8.22 -11.92
C VAL A 211 -15.30 7.89 -11.68
N THR A 212 -14.39 8.57 -12.36
CA THR A 212 -12.95 8.45 -12.15
C THR A 212 -12.41 9.79 -11.66
N PHE A 213 -11.81 9.79 -10.49
CA PHE A 213 -10.98 10.88 -9.98
C PHE A 213 -9.51 10.64 -10.35
N ARG A 214 -8.81 11.69 -10.78
CA ARG A 214 -7.37 11.70 -11.09
C ARG A 214 -6.69 12.75 -10.24
N GLY A 215 -5.68 12.39 -9.47
CA GLY A 215 -4.92 13.27 -8.60
C GLY A 215 -3.51 13.54 -9.12
#